data_37c0c1a58ae0a18339d2eddc1f17cf4b
#
_entry.id   37c0c1a58ae0a18339d2eddc1f17cf4b
#
_cell.length_a   1.000
_cell.length_b   1.000
_cell.length_c   1.000
_cell.angle_alpha   90.00
_cell.angle_beta   90.00
_cell.angle_gamma   90.00
#
_symmetry.space_group_name_H-M   'P 1'
#
loop_
_entity.id
_entity.type
_entity.pdbx_description
1 polymer ?
#
loop_
_entity_poly.entity_id
_entity_poly.type
_entity_poly.pdbx_seq_one_letter_code
_entity_poly.pdbx_strand_id
1 'polypeptide(L)'
;MSPVVLDVILLVALGLHAAAGWRRGLVMSAFATAGLVAGAVLGLRALPPLLQNVQALRDSLLLRAAVLALGVLLLAVIGEALLGRVGAHLRSRNRLRPTQLLDAATGAVASVLVLASIYWFVGDTLRAAAPGSVARTVAGSRVLRSVDAVMPAQAGRAFADFRSQVEASEFPRVFEGMGAEPITPAAPPDPRVARTAGVVAARDSIVKVVGDAPACRREQDGSGWVMSPQRVVTNAHVVAGTDRVRVQVGGQGRSYAATVVSFDPRLDVAVLHVPELQARPLQVADTLRAEADAVVAGFPGGGPYRLGAARVRTVVSARGEDIYGSAGAVRQVYSLYATVRPGNSGGPLLTTDGRVAGTVFAQSLDDPSTGYALTSAATRPILAEAATDTSPAATGSCSAA
;
A
#
# COMPACT_ATOMS: atom_id res chain seq x y z
N MET A 1 -13.83 4.05 22.03
CA MET A 1 -15.11 4.42 21.35
C MET A 1 -15.61 3.16 20.63
N SER A 2 -16.92 2.87 20.65
CA SER A 2 -17.43 1.70 19.92
C SER A 2 -17.57 2.02 18.42
N PRO A 3 -17.46 1.03 17.51
CA PRO A 3 -17.69 1.22 16.08
C PRO A 3 -19.06 1.83 15.75
N VAL A 4 -20.08 1.50 16.54
CA VAL A 4 -21.46 2.02 16.38
C VAL A 4 -21.52 3.54 16.66
N VAL A 5 -20.83 4.01 17.69
CA VAL A 5 -20.75 5.45 18.00
C VAL A 5 -20.06 6.21 16.87
N LEU A 6 -18.98 5.63 16.33
CA LEU A 6 -18.31 6.18 15.15
C LEU A 6 -19.26 6.27 13.96
N ASP A 7 -19.99 5.20 13.65
CA ASP A 7 -20.95 5.18 12.54
C ASP A 7 -22.02 6.26 12.68
N VAL A 8 -22.56 6.47 13.89
CA VAL A 8 -23.55 7.52 14.15
C VAL A 8 -22.96 8.91 13.89
N ILE A 9 -21.75 9.18 14.39
CA ILE A 9 -21.06 10.46 14.16
C ILE A 9 -20.86 10.72 12.66
N LEU A 10 -20.37 9.70 11.92
CA LEU A 10 -20.15 9.80 10.49
C LEU A 10 -21.45 10.04 9.71
N LEU A 11 -22.54 9.35 10.06
CA LEU A 11 -23.85 9.53 9.43
C LEU A 11 -24.44 10.90 9.70
N VAL A 12 -24.36 11.41 10.94
CA VAL A 12 -24.80 12.76 11.30
C VAL A 12 -24.04 13.81 10.50
N ALA A 13 -22.72 13.68 10.39
CA ALA A 13 -21.91 14.61 9.62
C ALA A 13 -22.21 14.53 8.11
N LEU A 14 -22.47 13.33 7.55
CA LEU A 14 -22.93 13.17 6.16
C LEU A 14 -24.28 13.89 5.95
N GLY A 15 -25.23 13.75 6.87
CA GLY A 15 -26.52 14.44 6.82
C GLY A 15 -26.40 15.97 6.86
N LEU A 16 -25.53 16.48 7.73
CA LEU A 16 -25.27 17.94 7.83
C LEU A 16 -24.59 18.46 6.53
N HIS A 17 -23.67 17.70 5.95
CA HIS A 17 -23.02 18.06 4.67
C HIS A 17 -24.00 17.99 3.50
N ALA A 18 -24.88 16.99 3.46
CA ALA A 18 -25.97 16.93 2.50
C ALA A 18 -26.88 18.15 2.56
N ALA A 19 -27.30 18.54 3.77
CA ALA A 19 -28.12 19.73 4.00
C ALA A 19 -27.39 21.03 3.59
N ALA A 20 -26.09 21.14 3.88
CA ALA A 20 -25.26 22.26 3.45
C ALA A 20 -25.11 22.30 1.91
N GLY A 21 -24.88 21.15 1.27
CA GLY A 21 -24.80 21.02 -0.18
C GLY A 21 -26.12 21.36 -0.89
N TRP A 22 -27.26 20.95 -0.31
CA TRP A 22 -28.58 21.32 -0.78
C TRP A 22 -28.75 22.85 -0.81
N ARG A 23 -28.30 23.53 0.24
CA ARG A 23 -28.36 25.00 0.33
C ARG A 23 -27.43 25.71 -0.64
N ARG A 24 -26.20 25.12 -0.86
CA ARG A 24 -25.18 25.71 -1.73
C ARG A 24 -25.44 25.50 -3.23
N GLY A 25 -26.11 24.41 -3.60
CA GLY A 25 -26.39 24.00 -4.98
C GLY A 25 -25.18 23.41 -5.71
N LEU A 26 -25.43 22.87 -6.94
CA LEU A 26 -24.44 22.16 -7.74
C LEU A 26 -23.26 23.04 -8.16
N VAL A 27 -23.54 24.24 -8.71
CA VAL A 27 -22.48 25.10 -9.26
C VAL A 27 -21.45 25.45 -8.19
N MET A 28 -21.91 25.92 -7.03
CA MET A 28 -21.02 26.25 -5.94
C MET A 28 -20.31 25.02 -5.37
N SER A 29 -21.03 23.88 -5.23
CA SER A 29 -20.44 22.61 -4.75
C SER A 29 -19.41 22.05 -5.73
N ALA A 30 -19.65 22.11 -7.05
CA ALA A 30 -18.72 21.66 -8.06
C ALA A 30 -17.40 22.46 -8.05
N PHE A 31 -17.50 23.79 -7.98
CA PHE A 31 -16.31 24.64 -7.85
C PHE A 31 -15.58 24.41 -6.52
N ALA A 32 -16.30 24.27 -5.41
CA ALA A 32 -15.73 23.95 -4.10
C ALA A 32 -15.01 22.61 -4.12
N THR A 33 -15.63 21.57 -4.70
CA THR A 33 -15.04 20.23 -4.86
C THR A 33 -13.80 20.27 -5.76
N ALA A 34 -13.87 20.97 -6.91
CA ALA A 34 -12.72 21.13 -7.80
C ALA A 34 -11.56 21.83 -7.08
N GLY A 35 -11.87 22.86 -6.26
CA GLY A 35 -10.88 23.55 -5.45
C GLY A 35 -10.24 22.64 -4.39
N LEU A 36 -11.05 21.85 -3.69
CA LEU A 36 -10.58 20.88 -2.70
C LEU A 36 -9.64 19.86 -3.35
N VAL A 37 -10.03 19.27 -4.48
CA VAL A 37 -9.22 18.29 -5.22
C VAL A 37 -7.92 18.93 -5.72
N ALA A 38 -8.00 20.12 -6.32
CA ALA A 38 -6.82 20.83 -6.81
C ALA A 38 -5.84 21.17 -5.68
N GLY A 39 -6.36 21.65 -4.53
CA GLY A 39 -5.57 21.92 -3.33
C GLY A 39 -4.93 20.68 -2.75
N ALA A 40 -5.67 19.55 -2.69
CA ALA A 40 -5.14 18.28 -2.24
C ALA A 40 -4.02 17.76 -3.16
N VAL A 41 -4.23 17.79 -4.48
CA VAL A 41 -3.22 17.36 -5.47
C VAL A 41 -1.96 18.24 -5.39
N LEU A 42 -2.14 19.55 -5.24
CA LEU A 42 -1.04 20.48 -5.03
C LEU A 42 -0.26 20.13 -3.76
N GLY A 43 -0.98 19.87 -2.65
CA GLY A 43 -0.38 19.46 -1.37
C GLY A 43 0.41 18.17 -1.50
N LEU A 44 -0.18 17.14 -2.12
CA LEU A 44 0.46 15.84 -2.34
C LEU A 44 1.73 15.92 -3.20
N ARG A 45 1.82 16.87 -4.13
CA ARG A 45 2.98 17.04 -5.01
C ARG A 45 4.03 18.00 -4.47
N ALA A 46 3.60 19.09 -3.83
CA ALA A 46 4.50 20.17 -3.42
C ALA A 46 5.08 19.98 -2.01
N LEU A 47 4.30 19.41 -1.06
CA LEU A 47 4.76 19.29 0.33
C LEU A 47 5.88 18.26 0.53
N PRO A 48 5.85 17.04 -0.05
CA PRO A 48 6.88 16.05 0.19
C PRO A 48 8.30 16.57 -0.11
N PRO A 49 8.60 17.18 -1.29
CA PRO A 49 9.93 17.68 -1.57
C PRO A 49 10.35 18.87 -0.68
N LEU A 50 9.39 19.70 -0.24
CA LEU A 50 9.67 20.80 0.68
C LEU A 50 10.04 20.32 2.10
N LEU A 51 9.43 19.26 2.56
CA LEU A 51 9.61 18.73 3.91
C LEU A 51 10.81 17.79 4.05
N GLN A 52 11.37 17.28 2.95
CA GLN A 52 12.56 16.42 2.94
C GLN A 52 13.80 17.07 3.58
N ASN A 53 13.89 18.41 3.55
CA ASN A 53 15.02 19.17 4.06
C ASN A 53 14.87 19.59 5.53
N VAL A 54 13.72 19.29 6.17
CA VAL A 54 13.47 19.65 7.57
C VAL A 54 13.94 18.51 8.50
N GLN A 55 15.07 18.71 9.17
CA GLN A 55 15.72 17.68 10.00
C GLN A 55 14.83 17.11 11.09
N ALA A 56 14.03 17.94 11.77
CA ALA A 56 13.08 17.50 12.79
C ALA A 56 11.99 16.54 12.30
N LEU A 57 11.72 16.50 10.98
CA LEU A 57 10.73 15.60 10.39
C LEU A 57 11.33 14.28 9.90
N ARG A 58 12.66 14.18 9.83
CA ARG A 58 13.37 12.94 9.46
C ARG A 58 13.37 11.94 10.61
N ASP A 59 13.37 12.44 11.85
CA ASP A 59 13.55 11.61 13.06
C ASP A 59 12.23 11.04 13.60
N SER A 60 11.08 11.45 13.06
CA SER A 60 9.76 11.01 13.54
C SER A 60 8.77 10.81 12.40
N LEU A 61 8.49 9.54 12.07
CA LEU A 61 7.51 9.14 11.06
C LEU A 61 6.12 9.73 11.35
N LEU A 62 5.67 9.67 12.61
CA LEU A 62 4.38 10.21 13.05
C LEU A 62 4.28 11.73 12.84
N LEU A 63 5.33 12.46 13.17
CA LEU A 63 5.36 13.92 12.99
C LEU A 63 5.35 14.26 11.50
N ARG A 64 6.13 13.56 10.69
CA ARG A 64 6.15 13.74 9.23
C ARG A 64 4.78 13.44 8.61
N ALA A 65 4.16 12.32 8.96
CA ALA A 65 2.83 11.95 8.48
C ALA A 65 1.76 12.97 8.90
N ALA A 66 1.79 13.43 10.15
CA ALA A 66 0.87 14.45 10.65
C ALA A 66 1.04 15.79 9.93
N VAL A 67 2.27 16.26 9.73
CA VAL A 67 2.56 17.53 9.04
C VAL A 67 2.14 17.44 7.57
N LEU A 68 2.41 16.33 6.89
CA LEU A 68 1.97 16.12 5.51
C LEU A 68 0.44 16.07 5.42
N ALA A 69 -0.22 15.30 6.28
CA ALA A 69 -1.69 15.20 6.29
C ALA A 69 -2.37 16.55 6.58
N LEU A 70 -1.88 17.28 7.60
CA LEU A 70 -2.37 18.61 7.93
C LEU A 70 -2.11 19.63 6.81
N GLY A 71 -0.94 19.60 6.19
CA GLY A 71 -0.58 20.47 5.09
C GLY A 71 -1.45 20.22 3.84
N VAL A 72 -1.65 18.97 3.49
CA VAL A 72 -2.55 18.57 2.39
C VAL A 72 -3.99 19.01 2.68
N LEU A 73 -4.48 18.75 3.90
CA LEU A 73 -5.81 19.16 4.32
C LEU A 73 -5.99 20.69 4.27
N LEU A 74 -4.99 21.44 4.75
CA LEU A 74 -5.00 22.90 4.73
C LEU A 74 -5.09 23.43 3.29
N LEU A 75 -4.25 22.91 2.38
CA LEU A 75 -4.27 23.32 0.96
C LEU A 75 -5.58 22.93 0.28
N ALA A 76 -6.15 21.78 0.62
CA ALA A 76 -7.45 21.34 0.14
C ALA A 76 -8.57 22.30 0.58
N VAL A 77 -8.59 22.68 1.87
CA VAL A 77 -9.58 23.65 2.42
C VAL A 77 -9.41 25.05 1.82
N ILE A 78 -8.17 25.51 1.61
CA ILE A 78 -7.89 26.79 0.95
C ILE A 78 -8.42 26.74 -0.49
N GLY A 79 -8.13 25.68 -1.24
CA GLY A 79 -8.61 25.48 -2.60
C GLY A 79 -10.14 25.47 -2.67
N GLU A 80 -10.81 24.74 -1.75
CA GLU A 80 -12.26 24.72 -1.61
C GLU A 80 -12.82 26.15 -1.40
N ALA A 81 -12.24 26.90 -0.46
CA ALA A 81 -12.71 28.24 -0.12
C ALA A 81 -12.54 29.22 -1.30
N LEU A 82 -11.42 29.15 -2.02
CA LEU A 82 -11.14 30.03 -3.15
C LEU A 82 -12.08 29.75 -4.32
N LEU A 83 -12.13 28.51 -4.79
CA LEU A 83 -12.99 28.17 -5.92
C LEU A 83 -14.49 28.17 -5.53
N GLY A 84 -14.83 27.88 -4.28
CA GLY A 84 -16.21 28.04 -3.78
C GLY A 84 -16.71 29.48 -3.88
N ARG A 85 -15.86 30.49 -3.63
CA ARG A 85 -16.22 31.91 -3.84
C ARG A 85 -16.48 32.22 -5.33
N VAL A 86 -15.70 31.67 -6.22
CA VAL A 86 -15.92 31.78 -7.68
C VAL A 86 -17.27 31.16 -8.05
N GLY A 87 -17.55 29.94 -7.57
CA GLY A 87 -18.83 29.27 -7.79
C GLY A 87 -20.03 30.06 -7.25
N ALA A 88 -19.92 30.67 -6.08
CA ALA A 88 -20.95 31.53 -5.51
C ALA A 88 -21.21 32.76 -6.36
N HIS A 89 -20.16 33.41 -6.89
CA HIS A 89 -20.29 34.56 -7.78
C HIS A 89 -20.95 34.18 -9.12
N LEU A 90 -20.61 33.05 -9.70
CA LEU A 90 -21.26 32.54 -10.92
C LEU A 90 -22.74 32.19 -10.69
N ARG A 91 -23.07 31.57 -9.57
CA ARG A 91 -24.45 31.23 -9.20
C ARG A 91 -25.33 32.49 -9.04
N SER A 92 -24.80 33.56 -8.49
CA SER A 92 -25.57 34.83 -8.28
C SER A 92 -26.00 35.46 -9.61
N ARG A 93 -25.35 35.13 -10.75
CA ARG A 93 -25.73 35.61 -12.08
C ARG A 93 -26.82 34.78 -12.76
N ASN A 94 -27.09 33.55 -12.26
CA ASN A 94 -28.04 32.65 -12.91
C ASN A 94 -29.41 32.73 -12.20
N ARG A 95 -30.41 33.32 -12.86
CA ARG A 95 -31.74 33.63 -12.28
C ARG A 95 -32.87 32.65 -12.70
N LEU A 96 -32.55 31.52 -13.34
CA LEU A 96 -33.55 30.59 -13.88
C LEU A 96 -34.12 29.69 -12.77
N ARG A 97 -35.40 29.89 -12.38
CA ARG A 97 -36.08 29.17 -11.30
C ARG A 97 -36.32 27.66 -11.45
N PRO A 98 -36.55 27.07 -12.66
CA PRO A 98 -36.85 25.64 -12.72
C PRO A 98 -35.63 24.69 -12.46
N THR A 99 -34.41 25.21 -12.51
CA THR A 99 -33.17 24.42 -12.26
C THR A 99 -32.78 24.36 -10.79
N GLN A 100 -33.45 25.09 -9.91
CA GLN A 100 -33.04 25.22 -8.49
C GLN A 100 -33.18 23.92 -7.69
N LEU A 101 -34.16 23.08 -7.98
CA LEU A 101 -34.33 21.78 -7.28
C LEU A 101 -33.29 20.75 -7.71
N LEU A 102 -33.02 20.68 -9.01
CA LEU A 102 -31.95 19.84 -9.54
C LEU A 102 -30.58 20.32 -9.08
N ASP A 103 -30.33 21.61 -9.09
CA ASP A 103 -29.11 22.25 -8.55
C ASP A 103 -28.90 21.93 -7.07
N ALA A 104 -29.97 22.00 -6.26
CA ALA A 104 -29.89 21.67 -4.84
C ALA A 104 -29.63 20.18 -4.58
N ALA A 105 -30.36 19.28 -5.27
CA ALA A 105 -30.21 17.85 -5.11
C ALA A 105 -28.81 17.37 -5.52
N THR A 106 -28.33 17.83 -6.68
CA THR A 106 -26.98 17.51 -7.15
C THR A 106 -25.88 18.12 -6.28
N GLY A 107 -26.12 19.31 -5.71
CA GLY A 107 -25.23 19.91 -4.71
C GLY A 107 -25.12 19.10 -3.42
N ALA A 108 -26.23 18.52 -2.96
CA ALA A 108 -26.24 17.63 -1.80
C ALA A 108 -25.41 16.36 -2.08
N VAL A 109 -25.62 15.72 -3.23
CA VAL A 109 -24.88 14.52 -3.65
C VAL A 109 -23.37 14.82 -3.74
N ALA A 110 -22.98 15.92 -4.39
CA ALA A 110 -21.58 16.30 -4.52
C ALA A 110 -20.91 16.50 -3.14
N SER A 111 -21.59 17.18 -2.21
CA SER A 111 -21.08 17.41 -0.85
C SER A 111 -20.93 16.12 -0.04
N VAL A 112 -21.84 15.15 -0.20
CA VAL A 112 -21.74 13.83 0.41
C VAL A 112 -20.56 13.05 -0.16
N LEU A 113 -20.37 13.07 -1.47
CA LEU A 113 -19.23 12.39 -2.12
C LEU A 113 -17.88 12.94 -1.66
N VAL A 114 -17.76 14.25 -1.51
CA VAL A 114 -16.53 14.88 -0.98
C VAL A 114 -16.23 14.42 0.44
N LEU A 115 -17.23 14.47 1.33
CA LEU A 115 -17.03 14.05 2.72
C LEU A 115 -16.77 12.55 2.82
N ALA A 116 -17.42 11.72 2.00
CA ALA A 116 -17.15 10.28 1.91
C ALA A 116 -15.71 10.00 1.47
N SER A 117 -15.19 10.78 0.50
CA SER A 117 -13.79 10.67 0.08
C SER A 117 -12.80 11.03 1.20
N ILE A 118 -13.12 12.05 1.99
CA ILE A 118 -12.33 12.41 3.20
C ILE A 118 -12.40 11.29 4.23
N TYR A 119 -13.57 10.73 4.48
CA TYR A 119 -13.73 9.60 5.41
C TYR A 119 -12.93 8.39 4.99
N TRP A 120 -12.94 8.08 3.70
CA TRP A 120 -12.15 6.99 3.15
C TRP A 120 -10.66 7.22 3.37
N PHE A 121 -10.14 8.39 3.00
CA PHE A 121 -8.73 8.76 3.16
C PHE A 121 -8.28 8.72 4.62
N VAL A 122 -9.03 9.39 5.53
CA VAL A 122 -8.72 9.43 6.96
C VAL A 122 -8.88 8.06 7.61
N GLY A 123 -9.94 7.33 7.25
CA GLY A 123 -10.22 5.99 7.77
C GLY A 123 -9.12 5.00 7.42
N ASP A 124 -8.61 5.04 6.20
CA ASP A 124 -7.54 4.16 5.76
C ASP A 124 -6.19 4.53 6.42
N THR A 125 -5.89 5.82 6.52
CA THR A 125 -4.72 6.31 7.27
C THR A 125 -4.76 5.89 8.75
N LEU A 126 -5.92 6.00 9.41
CA LEU A 126 -6.07 5.62 10.81
C LEU A 126 -5.99 4.10 11.03
N ARG A 127 -6.46 3.29 10.08
CA ARG A 127 -6.28 1.83 10.15
C ARG A 127 -4.80 1.46 10.16
N ALA A 128 -4.00 2.15 9.35
CA ALA A 128 -2.59 1.85 9.19
C ALA A 128 -1.69 2.41 10.31
N ALA A 129 -1.94 3.65 10.77
CA ALA A 129 -1.00 4.39 11.62
C ALA A 129 -1.48 4.59 13.07
N ALA A 130 -2.76 4.30 13.39
CA ALA A 130 -3.30 4.58 14.72
C ALA A 130 -3.07 3.44 15.72
N PRO A 131 -3.04 3.73 17.05
CA PRO A 131 -2.99 2.69 18.09
C PRO A 131 -4.10 1.65 17.92
N GLY A 132 -3.83 0.38 18.23
CA GLY A 132 -4.69 -0.77 17.95
C GLY A 132 -6.16 -0.67 18.43
N SER A 133 -6.46 0.16 19.44
CA SER A 133 -7.85 0.44 19.86
C SER A 133 -8.60 1.32 18.85
N VAL A 134 -7.94 2.31 18.28
CA VAL A 134 -8.50 3.21 17.25
C VAL A 134 -8.62 2.47 15.92
N ALA A 135 -7.55 1.77 15.50
CA ALA A 135 -7.54 0.95 14.28
C ALA A 135 -8.70 -0.07 14.28
N ARG A 136 -8.94 -0.78 15.40
CA ARG A 136 -10.06 -1.71 15.54
C ARG A 136 -11.43 -1.02 15.47
N THR A 137 -11.58 0.16 16.05
CA THR A 137 -12.84 0.92 15.97
C THR A 137 -13.14 1.32 14.53
N VAL A 138 -12.13 1.81 13.82
CA VAL A 138 -12.23 2.23 12.40
C VAL A 138 -12.51 1.02 11.49
N ALA A 139 -11.79 -0.09 11.68
CA ALA A 139 -12.01 -1.33 10.93
C ALA A 139 -13.40 -1.96 11.17
N GLY A 140 -13.97 -1.75 12.36
CA GLY A 140 -15.31 -2.20 12.73
C GLY A 140 -16.45 -1.34 12.17
N SER A 141 -16.18 -0.12 11.65
CA SER A 141 -17.19 0.80 11.13
C SER A 141 -17.86 0.25 9.87
N ARG A 142 -19.19 0.24 9.85
CA ARG A 142 -19.99 -0.14 8.66
C ARG A 142 -20.00 0.96 7.62
N VAL A 143 -20.06 2.21 8.04
CA VAL A 143 -20.04 3.39 7.17
C VAL A 143 -18.74 3.43 6.37
N LEU A 144 -17.59 3.29 7.03
CA LEU A 144 -16.29 3.31 6.36
C LEU A 144 -16.11 2.14 5.39
N ARG A 145 -16.59 0.94 5.73
CA ARG A 145 -16.58 -0.21 4.81
C ARG A 145 -17.48 0.01 3.59
N SER A 146 -18.64 0.64 3.77
CA SER A 146 -19.53 0.95 2.66
C SER A 146 -18.91 2.00 1.72
N VAL A 147 -18.23 2.99 2.28
CA VAL A 147 -17.49 4.00 1.50
C VAL A 147 -16.35 3.35 0.72
N ASP A 148 -15.60 2.46 1.35
CA ASP A 148 -14.49 1.72 0.73
C ASP A 148 -14.97 0.87 -0.47
N ALA A 149 -16.12 0.21 -0.31
CA ALA A 149 -16.72 -0.64 -1.37
C ALA A 149 -17.14 0.14 -2.65
N VAL A 150 -17.45 1.43 -2.54
CA VAL A 150 -17.86 2.27 -3.68
C VAL A 150 -16.73 3.15 -4.21
N MET A 151 -15.56 3.14 -3.57
CA MET A 151 -14.44 3.99 -3.97
C MET A 151 -13.81 3.50 -5.28
N PRO A 152 -13.59 4.39 -6.27
CA PRO A 152 -12.94 4.01 -7.52
C PRO A 152 -11.51 3.50 -7.30
N ALA A 153 -11.12 2.46 -8.05
CA ALA A 153 -9.76 1.89 -7.97
C ALA A 153 -8.64 2.93 -8.24
N GLN A 154 -8.94 4.00 -8.98
CA GLN A 154 -8.03 5.12 -9.23
C GLN A 154 -7.71 5.91 -7.95
N ALA A 155 -8.73 6.15 -7.10
CA ALA A 155 -8.54 6.80 -5.80
C ALA A 155 -7.66 5.94 -4.88
N GLY A 156 -7.92 4.62 -4.82
CA GLY A 156 -7.08 3.68 -4.09
C GLY A 156 -5.62 3.68 -4.56
N ARG A 157 -5.39 3.79 -5.88
CA ARG A 157 -4.03 3.91 -6.43
C ARG A 157 -3.33 5.19 -5.99
N ALA A 158 -4.00 6.33 -6.13
CA ALA A 158 -3.44 7.62 -5.74
C ALA A 158 -3.10 7.69 -4.24
N PHE A 159 -3.95 7.08 -3.40
CA PHE A 159 -3.70 6.99 -1.97
C PHE A 159 -2.52 6.07 -1.63
N ALA A 160 -2.43 4.90 -2.27
CA ALA A 160 -1.30 4.00 -2.10
C ALA A 160 0.02 4.63 -2.53
N ASP A 161 0.03 5.43 -3.61
CA ASP A 161 1.20 6.20 -4.05
C ASP A 161 1.62 7.26 -3.02
N PHE A 162 0.65 7.93 -2.38
CA PHE A 162 0.93 8.88 -1.30
C PHE A 162 1.49 8.17 -0.06
N ARG A 163 0.84 7.10 0.38
CA ARG A 163 1.26 6.32 1.55
C ARG A 163 2.68 5.79 1.38
N SER A 164 3.00 5.21 0.23
CA SER A 164 4.34 4.68 -0.05
C SER A 164 5.46 5.75 -0.02
N GLN A 165 5.15 7.02 -0.28
CA GLN A 165 6.12 8.12 -0.15
C GLN A 165 6.36 8.53 1.30
N VAL A 166 5.40 8.27 2.20
CA VAL A 166 5.52 8.54 3.63
C VAL A 166 6.25 7.40 4.35
N GLU A 167 6.04 6.16 3.91
CA GLU A 167 6.53 4.92 4.53
C GLU A 167 7.89 4.45 3.96
N ALA A 168 8.61 5.25 3.19
CA ALA A 168 9.86 4.88 2.50
C ALA A 168 11.01 4.38 3.42
N SER A 169 10.84 4.39 4.75
CA SER A 169 11.80 3.89 5.74
C SER A 169 11.52 2.45 6.23
N GLU A 170 10.49 1.78 5.72
CA GLU A 170 10.02 0.48 6.22
C GLU A 170 10.73 -0.74 5.62
N PHE A 171 11.80 -0.56 4.86
CA PHE A 171 12.55 -1.66 4.27
C PHE A 171 13.80 -2.01 5.08
N PRO A 172 14.12 -3.30 5.27
CA PRO A 172 15.39 -3.71 5.86
C PRO A 172 16.56 -3.28 4.97
N ARG A 173 17.68 -2.89 5.58
CA ARG A 173 18.89 -2.52 4.85
C ARG A 173 19.50 -3.74 4.15
N VAL A 174 19.66 -3.63 2.84
CA VAL A 174 20.20 -4.71 2.01
C VAL A 174 21.70 -4.81 2.14
N PHE A 175 22.41 -3.67 2.31
CA PHE A 175 23.85 -3.60 2.45
C PHE A 175 24.25 -2.96 3.78
N GLU A 176 25.29 -3.53 4.42
CA GLU A 176 25.89 -3.00 5.64
C GLU A 176 26.74 -1.75 5.35
N GLY A 177 26.77 -0.84 6.33
CA GLY A 177 27.64 0.33 6.32
C GLY A 177 26.97 1.61 5.80
N MET A 178 27.76 2.70 5.82
CA MET A 178 27.33 4.04 5.36
C MET A 178 27.81 4.35 3.93
N GLY A 179 28.30 3.37 3.20
CA GLY A 179 28.73 3.53 1.80
C GLY A 179 27.56 3.49 0.83
N ALA A 180 27.74 4.07 -0.36
CA ALA A 180 26.74 3.98 -1.42
C ALA A 180 26.51 2.52 -1.84
N GLU A 181 25.25 2.19 -2.11
CA GLU A 181 24.85 0.85 -2.58
C GLU A 181 25.48 0.56 -3.97
N PRO A 182 25.92 -0.69 -4.23
CA PRO A 182 26.51 -1.05 -5.52
C PRO A 182 25.41 -1.19 -6.59
N ILE A 183 25.08 -0.08 -7.25
CA ILE A 183 24.03 -0.02 -8.28
C ILE A 183 24.69 -0.17 -9.66
N THR A 184 24.47 -1.31 -10.31
CA THR A 184 24.92 -1.55 -11.68
C THR A 184 23.97 -0.89 -12.68
N PRO A 185 24.46 -0.13 -13.68
CA PRO A 185 23.62 0.39 -14.75
C PRO A 185 22.92 -0.75 -15.52
N ALA A 186 21.68 -0.52 -15.92
CA ALA A 186 20.91 -1.40 -16.80
C ALA A 186 20.00 -0.57 -17.70
N ALA A 187 19.58 -1.11 -18.84
CA ALA A 187 18.61 -0.45 -19.69
C ALA A 187 17.24 -0.35 -18.97
N PRO A 188 16.43 0.70 -19.22
CA PRO A 188 15.09 0.79 -18.67
C PRO A 188 14.25 -0.44 -19.01
N PRO A 189 13.41 -0.93 -18.06
CA PRO A 189 12.55 -2.08 -18.31
C PRO A 189 11.48 -1.76 -19.38
N ASP A 190 11.13 -2.75 -20.21
CA ASP A 190 10.07 -2.63 -21.19
C ASP A 190 8.68 -2.71 -20.50
N PRO A 191 7.86 -1.64 -20.53
CA PRO A 191 6.55 -1.67 -19.87
C PRO A 191 5.59 -2.74 -20.42
N ARG A 192 5.84 -3.26 -21.64
CA ARG A 192 4.99 -4.28 -22.28
C ARG A 192 5.07 -5.63 -21.57
N VAL A 193 6.17 -5.94 -20.90
CA VAL A 193 6.34 -7.22 -20.20
C VAL A 193 5.30 -7.43 -19.08
N ALA A 194 4.81 -6.36 -18.47
CA ALA A 194 3.75 -6.41 -17.48
C ALA A 194 2.36 -6.81 -18.04
N ARG A 195 2.23 -6.92 -19.37
CA ARG A 195 0.99 -7.26 -20.05
C ARG A 195 1.03 -8.62 -20.76
N THR A 196 2.08 -9.39 -20.58
CA THR A 196 2.20 -10.75 -21.12
C THR A 196 1.14 -11.67 -20.50
N ALA A 197 0.67 -12.65 -21.26
CA ALA A 197 -0.41 -13.53 -20.82
C ALA A 197 -0.07 -14.28 -19.52
N GLY A 198 1.17 -14.78 -19.39
CA GLY A 198 1.63 -15.46 -18.17
C GLY A 198 1.61 -14.57 -16.94
N VAL A 199 2.09 -13.33 -17.05
CA VAL A 199 2.09 -12.33 -15.96
C VAL A 199 0.65 -11.94 -15.57
N VAL A 200 -0.24 -11.74 -16.54
CA VAL A 200 -1.64 -11.42 -16.25
C VAL A 200 -2.35 -12.59 -15.56
N ALA A 201 -2.09 -13.83 -16.01
CA ALA A 201 -2.67 -15.04 -15.42
C ALA A 201 -2.18 -15.31 -13.98
N ALA A 202 -0.98 -14.85 -13.61
CA ALA A 202 -0.45 -15.02 -12.26
C ALA A 202 -1.24 -14.27 -11.18
N ARG A 203 -2.08 -13.29 -11.53
CA ARG A 203 -2.85 -12.45 -10.59
C ARG A 203 -3.62 -13.26 -9.56
N ASP A 204 -4.29 -14.34 -9.98
CA ASP A 204 -5.16 -15.16 -9.12
C ASP A 204 -4.37 -16.05 -8.15
N SER A 205 -3.04 -16.01 -8.24
CA SER A 205 -2.09 -16.70 -7.36
C SER A 205 -1.28 -15.72 -6.50
N ILE A 206 -1.59 -14.42 -6.57
CA ILE A 206 -0.92 -13.38 -5.79
C ILE A 206 -1.92 -12.81 -4.80
N VAL A 207 -1.50 -12.74 -3.54
CA VAL A 207 -2.36 -12.35 -2.42
C VAL A 207 -1.86 -11.07 -1.75
N LYS A 208 -2.79 -10.26 -1.28
CA LYS A 208 -2.50 -9.25 -0.28
C LYS A 208 -2.40 -9.94 1.07
N VAL A 209 -1.35 -9.63 1.83
CA VAL A 209 -1.13 -10.11 3.19
C VAL A 209 -1.38 -8.97 4.15
N VAL A 210 -2.16 -9.22 5.19
CA VAL A 210 -2.45 -8.24 6.24
C VAL A 210 -2.18 -8.91 7.59
N GLY A 211 -1.26 -8.34 8.34
CA GLY A 211 -0.85 -8.79 9.67
C GLY A 211 -1.31 -7.81 10.75
N ASP A 212 -2.07 -8.29 11.73
CA ASP A 212 -2.45 -7.51 12.92
C ASP A 212 -1.39 -7.72 14.00
N ALA A 213 -0.59 -6.70 14.28
CA ALA A 213 0.51 -6.71 15.24
C ALA A 213 0.24 -5.73 16.40
N PRO A 214 -0.64 -6.09 17.39
CA PRO A 214 -1.04 -5.20 18.47
C PRO A 214 0.13 -4.78 19.37
N ALA A 215 1.10 -5.67 19.59
CA ALA A 215 2.30 -5.38 20.35
C ALA A 215 3.16 -4.30 19.67
N CYS A 216 3.16 -4.26 18.33
CA CYS A 216 3.82 -3.25 17.52
C CYS A 216 2.96 -2.00 17.28
N ARG A 217 1.71 -1.99 17.79
CA ARG A 217 0.72 -0.92 17.60
C ARG A 217 0.40 -0.58 16.15
N ARG A 218 0.54 -1.56 15.25
CA ARG A 218 0.31 -1.36 13.80
C ARG A 218 -0.38 -2.56 13.16
N GLU A 219 -1.03 -2.32 12.05
CA GLU A 219 -1.38 -3.30 11.03
C GLU A 219 -0.30 -3.24 9.95
N GLN A 220 0.19 -4.38 9.51
CA GLN A 220 1.25 -4.48 8.49
C GLN A 220 0.64 -5.00 7.20
N ASP A 221 0.94 -4.32 6.10
CA ASP A 221 0.49 -4.70 4.77
C ASP A 221 1.67 -5.23 3.94
N GLY A 222 1.41 -6.25 3.17
CA GLY A 222 2.37 -6.79 2.23
C GLY A 222 1.70 -7.58 1.12
N SER A 223 2.52 -8.24 0.36
CA SER A 223 2.14 -9.15 -0.73
C SER A 223 2.59 -10.56 -0.42
N GLY A 224 2.02 -11.52 -1.13
CA GLY A 224 2.45 -12.91 -1.09
C GLY A 224 2.09 -13.62 -2.39
N TRP A 225 2.62 -14.83 -2.58
CA TRP A 225 2.32 -15.65 -3.73
C TRP A 225 2.15 -17.11 -3.33
N VAL A 226 1.28 -17.82 -4.03
CA VAL A 226 0.94 -19.22 -3.73
C VAL A 226 2.02 -20.12 -4.29
N MET A 227 2.77 -20.80 -3.41
CA MET A 227 3.87 -21.71 -3.78
C MET A 227 3.44 -23.16 -3.97
N SER A 228 2.46 -23.59 -3.18
CA SER A 228 1.85 -24.92 -3.24
C SER A 228 0.42 -24.84 -2.71
N PRO A 229 -0.42 -25.86 -2.82
CA PRO A 229 -1.77 -25.82 -2.28
C PRO A 229 -1.78 -25.38 -0.81
N GLN A 230 -2.56 -24.32 -0.51
CA GLN A 230 -2.70 -23.75 0.85
C GLN A 230 -1.39 -23.18 1.45
N ARG A 231 -0.36 -22.93 0.65
CA ARG A 231 0.90 -22.33 1.10
C ARG A 231 1.17 -21.03 0.36
N VAL A 232 1.40 -19.98 1.13
CA VAL A 232 1.72 -18.64 0.63
C VAL A 232 3.08 -18.22 1.15
N VAL A 233 3.94 -17.75 0.27
CA VAL A 233 5.21 -17.12 0.61
C VAL A 233 5.00 -15.62 0.78
N THR A 234 5.61 -15.05 1.81
CA THR A 234 5.72 -13.60 2.03
C THR A 234 7.06 -13.28 2.69
N ASN A 235 7.32 -12.02 3.04
CA ASN A 235 8.49 -11.67 3.85
C ASN A 235 8.23 -11.85 5.34
N ALA A 236 9.30 -12.11 6.10
CA ALA A 236 9.23 -12.21 7.55
C ALA A 236 8.83 -10.88 8.19
N HIS A 237 9.38 -9.73 7.70
CA HIS A 237 9.03 -8.41 8.24
C HIS A 237 7.54 -8.06 8.08
N VAL A 238 6.84 -8.62 7.07
CA VAL A 238 5.39 -8.41 6.85
C VAL A 238 4.55 -9.07 7.94
N VAL A 239 5.04 -10.14 8.56
CA VAL A 239 4.32 -10.89 9.60
C VAL A 239 5.03 -10.89 10.96
N ALA A 240 6.07 -10.08 11.14
CA ALA A 240 6.82 -9.99 12.38
C ALA A 240 5.95 -9.40 13.51
N GLY A 241 5.93 -10.09 14.66
CA GLY A 241 5.16 -9.67 15.85
C GLY A 241 3.63 -9.67 15.66
N THR A 242 3.12 -10.36 14.64
CA THR A 242 1.67 -10.44 14.38
C THR A 242 1.01 -11.54 15.21
N ASP A 243 -0.18 -11.24 15.75
CA ASP A 243 -1.05 -12.20 16.42
C ASP A 243 -2.00 -12.88 15.43
N ARG A 244 -2.37 -12.19 14.36
CA ARG A 244 -3.29 -12.65 13.32
C ARG A 244 -2.81 -12.23 11.96
N VAL A 245 -2.82 -13.17 11.03
CA VAL A 245 -2.49 -12.92 9.63
C VAL A 245 -3.70 -13.30 8.77
N ARG A 246 -3.97 -12.51 7.77
CA ARG A 246 -5.03 -12.74 6.77
C ARG A 246 -4.46 -12.56 5.38
N VAL A 247 -4.97 -13.32 4.44
CA VAL A 247 -4.63 -13.18 3.03
C VAL A 247 -5.88 -12.96 2.18
N GLN A 248 -5.72 -12.24 1.08
CA GLN A 248 -6.81 -11.91 0.18
C GLN A 248 -6.33 -12.03 -1.27
N VAL A 249 -6.92 -12.95 -2.03
CA VAL A 249 -6.53 -13.22 -3.44
C VAL A 249 -6.82 -11.99 -4.29
N GLY A 250 -5.82 -11.56 -5.06
CA GLY A 250 -5.95 -10.37 -5.91
C GLY A 250 -6.25 -9.08 -5.14
N GLY A 251 -6.18 -9.09 -3.80
CA GLY A 251 -6.45 -7.94 -2.92
C GLY A 251 -7.93 -7.55 -2.83
N GLN A 252 -8.84 -8.44 -3.20
CA GLN A 252 -10.29 -8.18 -3.23
C GLN A 252 -11.09 -9.40 -2.80
N GLY A 253 -12.35 -9.20 -2.38
CA GLY A 253 -13.27 -10.27 -2.02
C GLY A 253 -13.00 -10.89 -0.65
N ARG A 254 -13.05 -12.22 -0.55
CA ARG A 254 -12.94 -12.96 0.71
C ARG A 254 -11.53 -12.87 1.29
N SER A 255 -11.47 -12.64 2.59
CA SER A 255 -10.25 -12.72 3.39
C SER A 255 -10.16 -14.08 4.08
N TYR A 256 -9.00 -14.72 4.00
CA TYR A 256 -8.73 -16.04 4.58
C TYR A 256 -7.80 -15.90 5.77
N ALA A 257 -8.09 -16.60 6.87
CA ALA A 257 -7.18 -16.69 7.99
C ALA A 257 -5.93 -17.49 7.59
N ALA A 258 -4.77 -17.05 8.06
CA ALA A 258 -3.48 -17.66 7.77
C ALA A 258 -2.71 -17.90 9.07
N THR A 259 -1.96 -19.00 9.11
CA THR A 259 -1.02 -19.33 10.19
C THR A 259 0.39 -19.28 9.64
N VAL A 260 1.30 -18.57 10.29
CA VAL A 260 2.73 -18.60 9.95
C VAL A 260 3.27 -19.97 10.34
N VAL A 261 3.83 -20.72 9.40
CA VAL A 261 4.39 -22.07 9.62
C VAL A 261 5.91 -22.12 9.43
N SER A 262 6.49 -21.09 8.80
CA SER A 262 7.93 -20.91 8.72
C SER A 262 8.26 -19.41 8.80
N PHE A 263 9.32 -19.07 9.53
CA PHE A 263 9.71 -17.69 9.78
C PHE A 263 11.23 -17.59 9.90
N ASP A 264 11.86 -16.96 8.91
CA ASP A 264 13.30 -16.69 8.92
C ASP A 264 13.56 -15.19 8.88
N PRO A 265 13.92 -14.58 10.03
CA PRO A 265 14.19 -13.14 10.10
C PRO A 265 15.49 -12.72 9.40
N ARG A 266 16.45 -13.64 9.24
CA ARG A 266 17.74 -13.37 8.59
C ARG A 266 17.61 -13.34 7.07
N LEU A 267 16.89 -14.32 6.51
CA LEU A 267 16.60 -14.38 5.08
C LEU A 267 15.49 -13.40 4.69
N ASP A 268 14.65 -13.00 5.66
CA ASP A 268 13.43 -12.21 5.47
C ASP A 268 12.37 -12.95 4.63
N VAL A 269 12.08 -14.18 5.01
CA VAL A 269 11.07 -15.05 4.37
C VAL A 269 10.17 -15.65 5.43
N ALA A 270 8.88 -15.70 5.14
CA ALA A 270 7.90 -16.47 5.91
C ALA A 270 7.00 -17.27 4.97
N VAL A 271 6.50 -18.40 5.48
CA VAL A 271 5.51 -19.23 4.79
C VAL A 271 4.25 -19.30 5.65
N LEU A 272 3.11 -19.08 5.00
CA LEU A 272 1.80 -19.09 5.59
C LEU A 272 1.04 -20.35 5.18
N HIS A 273 0.42 -21.04 6.14
CA HIS A 273 -0.60 -22.05 5.89
C HIS A 273 -1.99 -21.39 5.88
N VAL A 274 -2.73 -21.59 4.80
CA VAL A 274 -4.06 -20.99 4.55
C VAL A 274 -5.03 -22.10 4.16
N PRO A 275 -5.66 -22.80 5.11
CA PRO A 275 -6.40 -24.05 4.86
C PRO A 275 -7.51 -23.96 3.82
N GLU A 276 -8.17 -22.80 3.73
CA GLU A 276 -9.32 -22.61 2.82
C GLU A 276 -8.95 -21.99 1.47
N LEU A 277 -7.65 -21.76 1.21
CA LEU A 277 -7.20 -21.14 -0.01
C LEU A 277 -7.25 -22.11 -1.19
N GLN A 278 -7.98 -21.73 -2.24
CA GLN A 278 -8.13 -22.52 -3.48
C GLN A 278 -7.44 -21.86 -4.68
N ALA A 279 -6.41 -21.04 -4.44
CA ALA A 279 -5.63 -20.42 -5.51
C ALA A 279 -4.60 -21.40 -6.08
N ARG A 280 -4.29 -21.27 -7.39
CA ARG A 280 -3.33 -22.13 -8.09
C ARG A 280 -1.91 -21.76 -7.71
N PRO A 281 -1.01 -22.72 -7.45
CA PRO A 281 0.40 -22.45 -7.23
C PRO A 281 1.06 -21.87 -8.48
N LEU A 282 2.01 -20.94 -8.25
CA LEU A 282 2.91 -20.46 -9.29
C LEU A 282 4.12 -21.40 -9.39
N GLN A 283 4.58 -21.63 -10.62
CA GLN A 283 5.82 -22.36 -10.85
C GLN A 283 7.03 -21.47 -10.52
N VAL A 284 8.08 -22.07 -9.94
CA VAL A 284 9.32 -21.38 -9.66
C VAL A 284 10.23 -21.45 -10.90
N ALA A 285 10.84 -20.34 -11.25
CA ALA A 285 11.80 -20.24 -12.35
C ALA A 285 13.25 -20.41 -11.84
N ASP A 286 14.16 -20.69 -12.74
CA ASP A 286 15.59 -20.58 -12.51
C ASP A 286 16.00 -19.12 -12.30
N THR A 287 17.22 -18.92 -11.76
CA THR A 287 17.77 -17.59 -11.53
C THR A 287 17.94 -16.84 -12.86
N LEU A 288 17.33 -15.65 -12.93
CA LEU A 288 17.44 -14.76 -14.08
C LEU A 288 18.85 -14.19 -14.21
N ARG A 289 19.27 -13.95 -15.45
CA ARG A 289 20.54 -13.28 -15.76
C ARG A 289 20.40 -11.77 -15.72
N ALA A 290 21.51 -11.05 -15.68
CA ALA A 290 21.52 -9.61 -15.90
C ALA A 290 20.85 -9.27 -17.25
N GLU A 291 20.24 -8.10 -17.33
CA GLU A 291 19.43 -7.57 -18.44
C GLU A 291 18.15 -8.37 -18.74
N ALA A 292 17.83 -9.44 -18.00
CA ALA A 292 16.56 -10.13 -18.18
C ALA A 292 15.37 -9.23 -17.76
N ASP A 293 14.32 -9.25 -18.57
CA ASP A 293 13.06 -8.62 -18.23
C ASP A 293 12.32 -9.43 -17.16
N ALA A 294 11.70 -8.71 -16.23
CA ALA A 294 10.93 -9.28 -15.15
C ALA A 294 9.75 -8.35 -14.78
N VAL A 295 8.91 -8.79 -13.86
CA VAL A 295 7.76 -8.00 -13.39
C VAL A 295 7.66 -8.12 -11.87
N VAL A 296 7.61 -7.00 -11.18
CA VAL A 296 7.23 -6.91 -9.76
C VAL A 296 5.72 -6.91 -9.67
N ALA A 297 5.15 -7.83 -8.90
CA ALA A 297 3.71 -7.93 -8.70
C ALA A 297 3.36 -7.86 -7.22
N GLY A 298 2.32 -7.07 -6.87
CA GLY A 298 1.93 -6.93 -5.46
C GLY A 298 0.93 -5.81 -5.22
N PHE A 299 0.88 -5.35 -3.95
CA PHE A 299 -0.11 -4.41 -3.43
C PHE A 299 0.58 -3.19 -2.80
N PRO A 300 1.24 -2.34 -3.60
CA PRO A 300 2.00 -1.20 -3.08
C PRO A 300 1.12 -0.26 -2.25
N GLY A 301 1.61 0.15 -1.08
CA GLY A 301 0.90 0.97 -0.09
C GLY A 301 -0.35 0.31 0.48
N GLY A 302 -0.45 -1.03 0.48
CA GLY A 302 -1.67 -1.75 0.85
C GLY A 302 -2.85 -1.51 -0.11
N GLY A 303 -2.60 -0.87 -1.26
CA GLY A 303 -3.58 -0.50 -2.27
C GLY A 303 -4.01 -1.65 -3.19
N PRO A 304 -4.58 -1.34 -4.36
CA PRO A 304 -4.98 -2.36 -5.33
C PRO A 304 -3.78 -3.04 -5.98
N TYR A 305 -4.01 -4.26 -6.48
CA TYR A 305 -3.02 -5.03 -7.22
C TYR A 305 -2.36 -4.24 -8.35
N ARG A 306 -1.04 -4.30 -8.42
CA ARG A 306 -0.24 -3.65 -9.45
C ARG A 306 0.84 -4.57 -10.01
N LEU A 307 1.16 -4.33 -11.28
CA LEU A 307 2.28 -4.91 -12.01
C LEU A 307 3.24 -3.77 -12.37
N GLY A 308 4.50 -3.91 -12.01
CA GLY A 308 5.59 -3.01 -12.38
C GLY A 308 6.60 -3.72 -13.24
N ALA A 309 6.89 -3.19 -14.44
CA ALA A 309 7.98 -3.71 -15.26
C ALA A 309 9.31 -3.54 -14.51
N ALA A 310 10.16 -4.55 -14.61
CA ALA A 310 11.46 -4.61 -13.98
C ALA A 310 12.50 -5.15 -14.96
N ARG A 311 13.77 -4.81 -14.72
CA ARG A 311 14.91 -5.40 -15.40
C ARG A 311 15.97 -5.79 -14.39
N VAL A 312 16.53 -6.98 -14.51
CA VAL A 312 17.61 -7.42 -13.63
C VAL A 312 18.87 -6.62 -13.94
N ARG A 313 19.37 -5.85 -12.97
CA ARG A 313 20.67 -5.18 -13.07
C ARG A 313 21.79 -6.19 -12.88
N THR A 314 21.73 -6.95 -11.79
CA THR A 314 22.71 -7.99 -11.45
C THR A 314 22.16 -8.91 -10.37
N VAL A 315 22.84 -10.04 -10.16
CA VAL A 315 22.63 -10.93 -9.01
C VAL A 315 23.85 -10.83 -8.11
N VAL A 316 23.62 -10.50 -6.83
CA VAL A 316 24.72 -10.31 -5.87
C VAL A 316 24.46 -11.06 -4.57
N SER A 317 25.54 -11.42 -3.86
CA SER A 317 25.47 -11.83 -2.47
C SER A 317 25.59 -10.56 -1.61
N ALA A 318 24.44 -10.08 -1.11
CA ALA A 318 24.37 -8.90 -0.27
C ALA A 318 24.56 -9.28 1.20
N ARG A 319 25.40 -8.52 1.91
CA ARG A 319 25.54 -8.60 3.36
C ARG A 319 24.92 -7.36 3.97
N GLY A 320 23.84 -7.53 4.72
CA GLY A 320 23.05 -6.45 5.29
C GLY A 320 22.53 -6.77 6.68
N GLU A 321 21.47 -6.06 7.07
CA GLU A 321 20.80 -6.24 8.35
C GLU A 321 19.65 -7.27 8.20
N ASP A 322 19.35 -7.99 9.30
CA ASP A 322 18.13 -8.76 9.41
C ASP A 322 16.92 -7.83 9.65
N ILE A 323 15.71 -8.40 9.77
CA ILE A 323 14.50 -7.60 9.98
C ILE A 323 14.46 -6.86 11.32
N TYR A 324 15.38 -7.16 12.24
CA TYR A 324 15.53 -6.52 13.56
C TYR A 324 16.67 -5.50 13.61
N GLY A 325 17.33 -5.23 12.47
CA GLY A 325 18.48 -4.34 12.38
C GLY A 325 19.80 -4.98 12.82
N SER A 326 19.85 -6.31 13.01
CA SER A 326 21.11 -7.01 13.37
C SER A 326 21.95 -7.26 12.13
N ALA A 327 23.21 -6.84 12.17
CA ALA A 327 24.16 -6.97 11.08
C ALA A 327 24.53 -8.43 10.75
N GLY A 328 25.03 -8.70 9.53
CA GLY A 328 25.59 -9.97 9.13
C GLY A 328 24.62 -10.93 8.46
N ALA A 329 23.44 -10.49 8.04
CA ALA A 329 22.55 -11.28 7.21
C ALA A 329 23.07 -11.32 5.76
N VAL A 330 23.41 -12.51 5.27
CA VAL A 330 23.88 -12.72 3.88
C VAL A 330 22.76 -13.31 3.05
N ARG A 331 22.43 -12.64 1.91
CA ARG A 331 21.35 -13.03 1.01
C ARG A 331 21.79 -12.97 -0.43
N GLN A 332 21.41 -13.96 -1.23
CA GLN A 332 21.53 -13.82 -2.69
C GLN A 332 20.33 -13.07 -3.22
N VAL A 333 20.56 -11.91 -3.80
CA VAL A 333 19.52 -11.00 -4.23
C VAL A 333 19.70 -10.55 -5.67
N TYR A 334 18.58 -10.25 -6.32
CA TYR A 334 18.54 -9.44 -7.52
C TYR A 334 18.62 -7.96 -7.12
N SER A 335 19.51 -7.21 -7.74
CA SER A 335 19.36 -5.76 -7.92
C SER A 335 18.57 -5.52 -9.19
N LEU A 336 17.47 -4.76 -9.08
CA LEU A 336 16.49 -4.57 -10.15
C LEU A 336 16.40 -3.10 -10.54
N TYR A 337 16.33 -2.83 -11.82
CA TYR A 337 15.76 -1.56 -12.29
C TYR A 337 14.24 -1.68 -12.17
N ALA A 338 13.70 -1.25 -11.07
CA ALA A 338 12.27 -1.31 -10.76
C ALA A 338 11.93 -0.34 -9.63
N THR A 339 10.77 0.28 -9.71
CA THR A 339 10.21 1.03 -8.57
C THR A 339 9.53 0.02 -7.62
N VAL A 340 10.16 -0.24 -6.50
CA VAL A 340 9.60 -1.03 -5.39
C VAL A 340 9.08 -0.06 -4.33
N ARG A 341 7.97 -0.39 -3.70
CA ARG A 341 7.33 0.44 -2.68
C ARG A 341 6.89 -0.43 -1.51
N PRO A 342 6.73 0.11 -0.29
CA PRO A 342 6.08 -0.58 0.82
C PRO A 342 4.79 -1.26 0.34
N GLY A 343 4.51 -2.46 0.84
CA GLY A 343 3.42 -3.31 0.35
C GLY A 343 3.76 -4.18 -0.87
N ASN A 344 4.85 -3.92 -1.62
CA ASN A 344 5.39 -4.90 -2.58
C ASN A 344 6.13 -6.05 -1.89
N SER A 345 6.56 -5.86 -0.64
CA SER A 345 7.25 -6.86 0.19
C SER A 345 6.49 -8.18 0.22
N GLY A 346 7.18 -9.28 -0.02
CA GLY A 346 6.60 -10.63 -0.12
C GLY A 346 6.00 -10.95 -1.49
N GLY A 347 5.81 -9.97 -2.36
CA GLY A 347 5.31 -10.17 -3.72
C GLY A 347 6.33 -10.86 -4.62
N PRO A 348 5.87 -11.61 -5.64
CA PRO A 348 6.78 -12.29 -6.55
C PRO A 348 7.46 -11.33 -7.52
N LEU A 349 8.73 -11.62 -7.81
CA LEU A 349 9.39 -11.19 -9.03
C LEU A 349 9.06 -12.24 -10.11
N LEU A 350 8.24 -11.89 -11.08
CA LEU A 350 7.80 -12.79 -12.14
C LEU A 350 8.70 -12.69 -13.36
N THR A 351 8.94 -13.83 -14.00
CA THR A 351 9.43 -13.90 -15.38
C THR A 351 8.33 -13.46 -16.34
N THR A 352 8.66 -13.17 -17.59
CA THR A 352 7.68 -12.74 -18.61
C THR A 352 6.63 -13.81 -18.97
N ASP A 353 6.90 -15.09 -18.65
CA ASP A 353 5.96 -16.21 -18.77
C ASP A 353 5.16 -16.50 -17.46
N GLY A 354 5.33 -15.68 -16.42
CA GLY A 354 4.53 -15.72 -15.19
C GLY A 354 5.05 -16.68 -14.12
N ARG A 355 6.28 -17.20 -14.23
CA ARG A 355 6.91 -18.00 -13.18
C ARG A 355 7.61 -17.12 -12.15
N VAL A 356 7.81 -17.61 -10.93
CA VAL A 356 8.45 -16.87 -9.83
C VAL A 356 9.97 -17.03 -9.90
N ALA A 357 10.67 -15.96 -10.19
CA ALA A 357 12.14 -15.90 -10.14
C ALA A 357 12.68 -15.50 -8.76
N GLY A 358 11.85 -14.84 -7.94
CA GLY A 358 12.25 -14.37 -6.62
C GLY A 358 11.11 -13.73 -5.83
N THR A 359 11.43 -13.25 -4.62
CA THR A 359 10.48 -12.56 -3.72
C THR A 359 11.01 -11.16 -3.41
N VAL A 360 10.23 -10.13 -3.72
CA VAL A 360 10.58 -8.72 -3.49
C VAL A 360 10.60 -8.45 -2.00
N PHE A 361 11.61 -7.74 -1.49
CA PHE A 361 11.71 -7.48 -0.05
C PHE A 361 12.22 -6.09 0.32
N ALA A 362 12.89 -5.36 -0.59
CA ALA A 362 13.44 -4.06 -0.25
C ALA A 362 13.55 -3.13 -1.46
N GLN A 363 13.70 -1.83 -1.15
CA GLN A 363 14.05 -0.76 -2.08
C GLN A 363 15.43 -0.22 -1.72
N SER A 364 16.16 0.30 -2.69
CA SER A 364 17.41 1.03 -2.46
C SER A 364 17.18 2.32 -1.67
N LEU A 365 18.11 2.60 -0.76
CA LEU A 365 18.14 3.87 -0.03
C LEU A 365 18.73 5.01 -0.87
N ASP A 366 19.55 4.68 -1.89
CA ASP A 366 20.30 5.65 -2.70
C ASP A 366 19.61 5.97 -4.03
N ASP A 367 18.83 5.02 -4.58
CA ASP A 367 18.18 5.18 -5.90
C ASP A 367 16.73 4.65 -5.88
N PRO A 368 15.72 5.52 -5.98
CA PRO A 368 14.31 5.11 -5.98
C PRO A 368 13.89 4.27 -7.18
N SER A 369 14.74 4.17 -8.21
CA SER A 369 14.54 3.27 -9.36
C SER A 369 15.16 1.89 -9.16
N THR A 370 15.77 1.62 -8.00
CA THR A 370 16.39 0.35 -7.68
C THR A 370 15.62 -0.38 -6.56
N GLY A 371 15.18 -1.59 -6.85
CA GLY A 371 14.57 -2.51 -5.90
C GLY A 371 15.38 -3.80 -5.76
N TYR A 372 15.07 -4.56 -4.70
CA TYR A 372 15.73 -5.82 -4.41
C TYR A 372 14.73 -6.95 -4.25
N ALA A 373 15.09 -8.13 -4.78
CA ALA A 373 14.33 -9.36 -4.58
C ALA A 373 15.26 -10.52 -4.20
N LEU A 374 14.87 -11.32 -3.23
CA LEU A 374 15.54 -12.59 -2.92
C LEU A 374 15.44 -13.49 -4.14
N THR A 375 16.52 -14.18 -4.50
CA THR A 375 16.43 -15.17 -5.57
C THR A 375 15.66 -16.39 -5.13
N SER A 376 14.95 -17.06 -6.04
CA SER A 376 14.28 -18.34 -5.74
C SER A 376 15.29 -19.41 -5.30
N ALA A 377 16.53 -19.32 -5.74
CA ALA A 377 17.59 -20.22 -5.29
C ALA A 377 17.91 -20.04 -3.80
N ALA A 378 17.96 -18.78 -3.31
CA ALA A 378 18.22 -18.48 -1.91
C ALA A 378 17.09 -18.95 -0.97
N THR A 379 15.85 -18.89 -1.44
CA THR A 379 14.68 -19.24 -0.62
C THR A 379 14.28 -20.72 -0.71
N ARG A 380 14.77 -21.44 -1.72
CA ARG A 380 14.41 -22.85 -2.00
C ARG A 380 14.48 -23.78 -0.78
N PRO A 381 15.53 -23.77 0.07
CA PRO A 381 15.62 -24.68 1.20
C PRO A 381 14.47 -24.51 2.19
N ILE A 382 14.24 -23.29 2.65
CA ILE A 382 13.16 -22.97 3.62
C ILE A 382 11.78 -23.22 3.03
N LEU A 383 11.57 -22.95 1.75
CA LEU A 383 10.28 -23.21 1.08
C LEU A 383 10.01 -24.72 0.96
N ALA A 384 11.05 -25.53 0.71
CA ALA A 384 10.92 -26.99 0.64
C ALA A 384 10.54 -27.59 2.00
N GLU A 385 11.14 -27.14 3.10
CA GLU A 385 10.79 -27.54 4.47
C GLU A 385 9.36 -27.17 4.84
N ALA A 386 8.95 -25.95 4.50
CA ALA A 386 7.62 -25.41 4.85
C ALA A 386 6.47 -25.92 3.93
N ALA A 387 6.78 -26.67 2.86
CA ALA A 387 5.79 -27.07 1.86
C ALA A 387 4.62 -27.88 2.44
N THR A 388 4.89 -28.68 3.48
CA THR A 388 3.89 -29.54 4.13
C THR A 388 3.64 -29.18 5.59
N ASP A 389 4.42 -28.26 6.18
CA ASP A 389 4.28 -27.93 7.60
C ASP A 389 2.97 -27.17 7.86
N THR A 390 2.31 -27.52 8.96
CA THR A 390 1.09 -26.88 9.46
C THR A 390 1.26 -26.35 10.88
N SER A 391 2.40 -26.62 11.52
CA SER A 391 2.69 -26.21 12.88
C SER A 391 2.92 -24.70 12.97
N PRO A 392 2.27 -23.98 13.89
CA PRO A 392 2.51 -22.55 14.05
C PRO A 392 3.98 -22.25 14.41
N ALA A 393 4.59 -21.34 13.67
CA ALA A 393 5.89 -20.78 13.99
C ALA A 393 5.74 -19.43 14.71
N ALA A 394 6.64 -19.14 15.65
CA ALA A 394 6.68 -17.84 16.31
C ALA A 394 7.11 -16.75 15.32
N THR A 395 6.40 -15.62 15.34
CA THR A 395 6.66 -14.47 14.47
C THR A 395 7.66 -13.46 15.05
N GLY A 396 8.26 -13.80 16.18
CA GLY A 396 9.27 -12.97 16.85
C GLY A 396 8.73 -11.65 17.42
N SER A 397 9.60 -10.67 17.50
CA SER A 397 9.27 -9.31 17.93
C SER A 397 8.91 -8.43 16.72
N CYS A 398 8.57 -7.17 17.00
CA CYS A 398 8.36 -6.17 15.94
C CYS A 398 9.62 -6.00 15.08
N SER A 399 9.47 -5.92 13.78
CA SER A 399 10.57 -5.58 12.89
C SER A 399 11.06 -4.15 13.16
N ALA A 400 12.35 -3.89 12.90
CA ALA A 400 12.94 -2.55 13.00
C ALA A 400 12.52 -1.64 11.83
N ALA A 401 11.99 -2.25 10.78
CA ALA A 401 11.50 -1.58 9.57
C ALA A 401 10.00 -1.32 9.65
#